data_6fb710eb5c90c35e2f33077d1ec2ab10
#
_entry.id   6fb710eb5c90c35e2f33077d1ec2ab10
#
_cell.length_a   1.000
_cell.length_b   1.000
_cell.length_c   1.000
_cell.angle_alpha   90.00
_cell.angle_beta   90.00
_cell.angle_gamma   90.00
#
_symmetry.space_group_name_H-M   'P 1'
#
loop_
_entity.id
_entity.type
_entity.pdbx_description
1 polymer ?
#
loop_
_entity_poly.entity_id
_entity_poly.type
_entity_poly.pdbx_seq_one_letter_code
_entity_poly.pdbx_strand_id
1 'polypeptide(L)'
;MRIAIDLQGIQSEGSRTRGIGRYSLEIIKNIITLYPQHQILLVANAALSDLQDEFSNQLNLPNVNFIKWYSPAPFDFMSRNNTKKKLAKYLRSYTFSCLHADIILITSFFEGFSDNCLIELDKDFIHIPIISIFYDLIPLLNPNL
;
A
#
# COMPACT_ATOMS: atom_id res chain seq x y z
N MET A 1 18.38 4.24 5.63
CA MET A 1 16.96 4.54 5.94
C MET A 1 16.15 3.27 5.90
N ARG A 2 15.08 3.23 6.68
CA ARG A 2 14.08 2.16 6.69
C ARG A 2 12.81 2.66 5.99
N ILE A 3 12.48 2.10 4.84
CA ILE A 3 11.41 2.56 3.95
C ILE A 3 10.28 1.53 3.97
N ALA A 4 9.09 1.93 4.42
CA ALA A 4 7.90 1.10 4.31
C ALA A 4 7.17 1.43 3.00
N ILE A 5 6.90 0.42 2.18
CA ILE A 5 6.25 0.58 0.88
C ILE A 5 4.90 -0.13 0.92
N ASP A 6 3.82 0.63 0.76
CA ASP A 6 2.48 0.09 0.66
C ASP A 6 2.26 -0.55 -0.70
N LEU A 7 1.87 -1.83 -0.70
CA LEU A 7 1.69 -2.62 -1.92
C LEU A 7 0.26 -2.59 -2.47
N GLN A 8 -0.67 -1.92 -1.82
CA GLN A 8 -2.08 -1.98 -2.24
C GLN A 8 -2.30 -1.46 -3.67
N GLY A 9 -1.50 -0.50 -4.14
CA GLY A 9 -1.57 -0.03 -5.53
C GLY A 9 -1.26 -1.10 -6.59
N ILE A 10 -0.55 -2.16 -6.22
CA ILE A 10 -0.29 -3.33 -7.09
C ILE A 10 -1.11 -4.57 -6.70
N GLN A 11 -1.82 -4.53 -5.57
CA GLN A 11 -2.74 -5.58 -5.15
C GLN A 11 -4.17 -5.33 -5.64
N SER A 12 -4.57 -4.07 -5.80
CA SER A 12 -5.93 -3.68 -6.22
C SER A 12 -6.28 -4.22 -7.59
N GLU A 13 -7.46 -4.82 -7.71
CA GLU A 13 -7.98 -5.34 -8.99
C GLU A 13 -8.11 -4.22 -10.02
N GLY A 14 -8.45 -3.02 -9.59
CA GLY A 14 -8.58 -1.85 -10.45
C GLY A 14 -7.27 -1.39 -11.11
N SER A 15 -6.13 -1.65 -10.47
CA SER A 15 -4.81 -1.13 -10.88
C SER A 15 -3.81 -2.20 -11.29
N ARG A 16 -3.90 -3.40 -10.70
CA ARG A 16 -2.91 -4.49 -10.81
C ARG A 16 -2.48 -4.79 -12.25
N THR A 17 -3.43 -4.90 -13.16
CA THR A 17 -3.16 -5.26 -14.57
C THR A 17 -2.99 -4.04 -15.48
N ARG A 18 -3.20 -2.84 -14.95
CA ARG A 18 -3.12 -1.57 -15.68
C ARG A 18 -1.74 -0.92 -15.55
N GLY A 19 -1.56 0.22 -16.22
CA GLY A 19 -0.31 0.98 -16.20
C GLY A 19 0.15 1.35 -14.80
N ILE A 20 -0.77 1.76 -13.92
CA ILE A 20 -0.49 2.13 -12.52
C ILE A 20 0.18 0.97 -11.76
N GLY A 21 -0.43 -0.22 -11.79
CA GLY A 21 0.10 -1.38 -11.09
C GLY A 21 1.46 -1.81 -11.62
N ARG A 22 1.63 -1.87 -12.94
CA ARG A 22 2.92 -2.22 -13.60
C ARG A 22 4.00 -1.20 -13.26
N TYR A 23 3.70 0.08 -13.35
CA TYR A 23 4.65 1.14 -13.03
C TYR A 23 5.05 1.12 -11.54
N SER A 24 4.08 0.94 -10.64
CA SER A 24 4.33 0.79 -9.20
C SER A 24 5.26 -0.38 -8.90
N LEU A 25 5.00 -1.55 -9.51
CA LEU A 25 5.82 -2.75 -9.35
C LEU A 25 7.27 -2.51 -9.80
N GLU A 26 7.45 -1.90 -10.97
CA GLU A 26 8.78 -1.61 -11.50
C GLU A 26 9.53 -0.56 -10.65
N ILE A 27 8.86 0.49 -10.17
CA ILE A 27 9.47 1.46 -9.25
C ILE A 27 9.98 0.75 -7.99
N ILE A 28 9.16 -0.10 -7.36
CA ILE A 28 9.56 -0.81 -6.14
C ILE A 28 10.77 -1.70 -6.39
N LYS A 29 10.75 -2.50 -7.46
CA LYS A 29 11.90 -3.36 -7.84
C LYS A 29 13.17 -2.55 -8.09
N ASN A 30 13.04 -1.41 -8.76
CA ASN A 30 14.18 -0.52 -9.00
C ASN A 30 14.70 0.13 -7.71
N ILE A 31 13.83 0.56 -6.80
CA ILE A 31 14.24 1.09 -5.48
C ILE A 31 15.07 0.04 -4.75
N ILE A 32 14.60 -1.20 -4.69
CA ILE A 32 15.31 -2.29 -4.02
C ILE A 32 16.68 -2.54 -4.64
N THR A 33 16.76 -2.56 -5.97
CA THR A 33 17.98 -2.88 -6.71
C THR A 33 19.01 -1.75 -6.67
N LEU A 34 18.57 -0.51 -6.86
CA LEU A 34 19.46 0.65 -6.97
C LEU A 34 19.92 1.20 -5.61
N TYR A 35 19.19 0.91 -4.54
CA TYR A 35 19.46 1.44 -3.20
C TYR A 35 19.58 0.34 -2.14
N PRO A 36 20.50 -0.64 -2.31
CA PRO A 36 20.64 -1.79 -1.41
C PRO A 36 21.07 -1.41 0.01
N GLN A 37 21.54 -0.19 0.24
CA GLN A 37 21.88 0.34 1.56
C GLN A 37 20.65 0.68 2.41
N HIS A 38 19.45 0.66 1.85
CA HIS A 38 18.22 0.92 2.57
C HIS A 38 17.52 -0.37 2.98
N GLN A 39 16.90 -0.39 4.14
CA GLN A 39 16.02 -1.46 4.57
C GLN A 39 14.63 -1.22 3.96
N ILE A 40 14.12 -2.18 3.22
CA ILE A 40 12.82 -2.10 2.55
C ILE A 40 11.82 -3.02 3.24
N LEU A 41 10.69 -2.47 3.63
CA LEU A 41 9.55 -3.18 4.21
C LEU A 41 8.40 -3.16 3.20
N LEU A 42 8.16 -4.28 2.53
CA LEU A 42 7.04 -4.45 1.60
C LEU A 42 5.78 -4.78 2.39
N VAL A 43 4.82 -3.88 2.43
CA VAL A 43 3.64 -3.97 3.29
C VAL A 43 2.40 -4.30 2.45
N ALA A 44 1.91 -5.52 2.59
CA ALA A 44 0.77 -6.05 1.84
C ALA A 44 -0.50 -6.17 2.70
N ASN A 45 -1.65 -5.95 2.10
CA ASN A 45 -2.95 -6.25 2.69
C ASN A 45 -3.30 -7.73 2.42
N ALA A 46 -3.42 -8.53 3.46
CA ALA A 46 -3.72 -9.97 3.35
C ALA A 46 -5.14 -10.28 2.83
N ALA A 47 -6.03 -9.29 2.77
CA ALA A 47 -7.36 -9.43 2.17
C ALA A 47 -7.37 -9.26 0.64
N LEU A 48 -6.21 -8.95 0.04
CA LEU A 48 -6.04 -8.77 -1.40
C LEU A 48 -5.12 -9.86 -1.97
N SER A 49 -4.84 -9.77 -3.27
CA SER A 49 -3.96 -10.72 -3.97
C SER A 49 -2.58 -10.83 -3.32
N ASP A 50 -2.08 -12.04 -3.16
CA ASP A 50 -0.70 -12.25 -2.70
C ASP A 50 0.30 -11.83 -3.78
N LEU A 51 1.38 -11.22 -3.36
CA LEU A 51 2.45 -10.71 -4.23
C LEU A 51 3.82 -11.30 -3.89
N GLN A 52 3.90 -12.33 -3.06
CA GLN A 52 5.19 -12.91 -2.68
C GLN A 52 5.94 -13.46 -3.89
N ASP A 53 5.21 -14.05 -4.84
CA ASP A 53 5.83 -14.59 -6.07
C ASP A 53 6.41 -13.49 -6.95
N GLU A 54 5.73 -12.34 -7.06
CA GLU A 54 6.21 -11.18 -7.82
C GLU A 54 7.52 -10.59 -7.27
N PHE A 55 7.77 -10.79 -5.96
CA PHE A 55 8.97 -10.33 -5.26
C PHE A 55 9.93 -11.45 -4.86
N SER A 56 9.75 -12.68 -5.36
CA SER A 56 10.54 -13.85 -4.95
C SER A 56 12.05 -13.61 -5.00
N ASN A 57 12.54 -12.95 -6.04
CA ASN A 57 13.97 -12.62 -6.17
C ASN A 57 14.42 -11.56 -5.15
N GLN A 58 13.61 -10.55 -4.91
CA GLN A 58 13.89 -9.45 -3.97
C GLN A 58 13.84 -9.92 -2.51
N LEU A 59 12.97 -10.87 -2.18
CA LEU A 59 12.83 -11.41 -0.83
C LEU A 59 14.02 -12.24 -0.37
N ASN A 60 14.91 -12.65 -1.29
CA ASN A 60 16.19 -13.28 -0.96
C ASN A 60 17.25 -12.26 -0.51
N LEU A 61 17.01 -10.96 -0.65
CA LEU A 61 17.93 -9.92 -0.22
C LEU A 61 17.81 -9.64 1.28
N PRO A 62 18.94 -9.49 2.01
CA PRO A 62 18.93 -9.35 3.46
C PRO A 62 18.29 -8.04 3.96
N ASN A 63 18.18 -7.05 3.09
CA ASN A 63 17.61 -5.75 3.39
C ASN A 63 16.12 -5.63 3.02
N VAL A 64 15.46 -6.70 2.52
CA VAL A 64 14.05 -6.69 2.12
C VAL A 64 13.24 -7.60 3.03
N ASN A 65 12.13 -7.09 3.55
CA ASN A 65 11.19 -7.84 4.37
C ASN A 65 9.78 -7.68 3.82
N PHE A 66 9.01 -8.78 3.82
CA PHE A 66 7.60 -8.80 3.43
C PHE A 66 6.71 -8.88 4.67
N ILE A 67 5.79 -7.94 4.80
CA ILE A 67 4.92 -7.79 5.97
C ILE A 67 3.47 -7.84 5.50
N LYS A 68 2.66 -8.70 6.09
CA LYS A 68 1.21 -8.75 5.84
C LYS A 68 0.45 -8.17 7.02
N TRP A 69 -0.46 -7.26 6.76
CA TRP A 69 -1.48 -6.87 7.73
C TRP A 69 -2.85 -7.42 7.33
N TYR A 70 -3.67 -7.72 8.33
CA TYR A 70 -4.96 -8.42 8.12
C TYR A 70 -6.10 -7.42 8.23
N SER A 71 -6.72 -7.13 7.07
CA SER A 71 -7.91 -6.30 7.00
C SER A 71 -9.17 -7.11 7.36
N PRO A 72 -10.12 -6.55 8.13
CA PRO A 72 -11.41 -7.16 8.41
C PRO A 72 -12.37 -7.06 7.20
N ALA A 73 -11.95 -7.57 6.06
CA ALA A 73 -12.71 -7.61 4.81
C ALA A 73 -13.81 -8.71 4.85
N PRO A 74 -14.78 -8.70 3.92
CA PRO A 74 -15.04 -7.65 2.94
C PRO A 74 -15.68 -6.39 3.55
N PHE A 75 -15.47 -5.25 2.89
CA PHE A 75 -16.12 -4.00 3.23
C PHE A 75 -17.53 -3.92 2.62
N ASP A 76 -18.44 -3.28 3.32
CA ASP A 76 -19.70 -2.88 2.77
C ASP A 76 -19.60 -1.46 2.18
N PHE A 77 -19.39 -1.36 0.87
CA PHE A 77 -19.21 -0.09 0.17
C PHE A 77 -20.48 0.76 0.13
N MET A 78 -21.63 0.14 0.31
CA MET A 78 -22.95 0.85 0.31
C MET A 78 -23.28 1.43 1.68
N SER A 79 -22.65 0.93 2.73
CA SER A 79 -22.91 1.40 4.10
C SER A 79 -22.15 2.68 4.43
N ARG A 80 -22.89 3.73 4.82
CA ARG A 80 -22.29 4.98 5.35
C ARG A 80 -21.52 4.77 6.66
N ASN A 81 -21.90 3.77 7.46
CA ASN A 81 -21.26 3.45 8.75
C ASN A 81 -20.54 2.11 8.68
N ASN A 82 -19.51 2.05 7.86
CA ASN A 82 -18.72 0.83 7.66
C ASN A 82 -17.73 0.64 8.82
N THR A 83 -18.16 -0.04 9.88
CA THR A 83 -17.32 -0.33 11.06
C THR A 83 -16.07 -1.13 10.69
N LYS A 84 -16.19 -2.07 9.75
CA LYS A 84 -15.04 -2.85 9.27
C LYS A 84 -14.00 -1.95 8.59
N LYS A 85 -14.44 -1.00 7.76
CA LYS A 85 -13.52 -0.04 7.11
C LYS A 85 -12.81 0.84 8.14
N LYS A 86 -13.53 1.31 9.16
CA LYS A 86 -12.92 2.08 10.26
C LYS A 86 -11.88 1.24 11.03
N LEU A 87 -12.22 0.00 11.38
CA LEU A 87 -11.30 -0.89 12.05
C LEU A 87 -10.08 -1.20 11.16
N ALA A 88 -10.28 -1.45 9.87
CA ALA A 88 -9.20 -1.65 8.92
C ALA A 88 -8.25 -0.46 8.85
N LYS A 89 -8.78 0.78 8.85
CA LYS A 89 -7.99 2.01 8.90
C LYS A 89 -7.09 2.04 10.14
N TYR A 90 -7.63 1.72 11.31
CA TYR A 90 -6.86 1.67 12.56
C TYR A 90 -5.78 0.58 12.52
N LEU A 91 -6.13 -0.65 12.10
CA LEU A 91 -5.18 -1.76 12.02
C LEU A 91 -4.04 -1.45 11.03
N ARG A 92 -4.37 -0.88 9.87
CA ARG A 92 -3.38 -0.46 8.89
C ARG A 92 -2.45 0.60 9.48
N SER A 93 -3.01 1.63 10.08
CA SER A 93 -2.24 2.73 10.68
C SER A 93 -1.35 2.23 11.82
N TYR A 94 -1.91 1.38 12.69
CA TYR A 94 -1.14 0.72 13.75
C TYR A 94 0.00 -0.11 13.19
N THR A 95 -0.26 -0.90 12.14
CA THR A 95 0.81 -1.67 11.49
C THR A 95 1.95 -0.76 11.05
N PHE A 96 1.66 0.31 10.29
CA PHE A 96 2.71 1.23 9.85
C PHE A 96 3.44 1.91 11.00
N SER A 97 2.75 2.29 12.08
CA SER A 97 3.39 2.90 13.26
C SER A 97 4.37 1.95 13.97
N CYS A 98 4.10 0.65 13.97
CA CYS A 98 4.98 -0.37 14.57
C CYS A 98 6.21 -0.71 13.72
N LEU A 99 6.26 -0.30 12.46
CA LEU A 99 7.37 -0.65 11.56
C LEU A 99 8.65 0.14 11.85
N HIS A 100 8.59 1.22 12.63
CA HIS A 100 9.72 2.11 12.87
C HIS A 100 10.40 2.56 11.57
N ALA A 101 9.61 2.84 10.54
CA ALA A 101 10.10 3.32 9.26
C ALA A 101 10.45 4.81 9.35
N ASP A 102 11.46 5.21 8.57
CA ASP A 102 11.82 6.63 8.42
C ASP A 102 10.86 7.34 7.47
N ILE A 103 10.26 6.59 6.53
CA ILE A 103 9.34 7.10 5.51
C ILE A 103 8.38 6.00 5.05
N ILE A 104 7.16 6.40 4.67
CA ILE A 104 6.16 5.55 4.04
C ILE A 104 5.99 5.98 2.60
N LEU A 105 6.13 5.04 1.65
CA LEU A 105 5.82 5.23 0.24
C LEU A 105 4.48 4.58 -0.10
N ILE A 106 3.51 5.37 -0.53
CA ILE A 106 2.23 4.91 -1.07
C ILE A 106 2.30 4.99 -2.59
N THR A 107 2.26 3.84 -3.25
CA THR A 107 2.48 3.74 -4.70
C THR A 107 1.27 4.12 -5.54
N SER A 108 0.06 4.12 -4.98
CA SER A 108 -1.14 4.66 -5.60
C SER A 108 -2.08 5.21 -4.54
N PHE A 109 -2.59 6.42 -4.74
CA PHE A 109 -3.43 7.11 -3.78
C PHE A 109 -4.94 6.96 -4.07
N PHE A 110 -5.33 6.52 -5.26
CA PHE A 110 -6.73 6.45 -5.71
C PHE A 110 -7.20 5.00 -5.86
N GLU A 111 -7.10 4.20 -4.79
CA GLU A 111 -7.54 2.81 -4.75
C GLU A 111 -8.73 2.62 -3.80
N GLY A 112 -9.38 1.45 -3.85
CA GLY A 112 -10.41 1.08 -2.90
C GLY A 112 -11.83 1.51 -3.29
N PHE A 113 -12.08 1.77 -4.59
CA PHE A 113 -13.42 2.08 -5.09
C PHE A 113 -14.28 0.83 -5.32
N SER A 114 -13.66 -0.29 -5.67
CA SER A 114 -14.35 -1.53 -6.05
C SER A 114 -13.85 -2.79 -5.34
N ASP A 115 -12.84 -2.66 -4.49
CA ASP A 115 -12.24 -3.77 -3.76
C ASP A 115 -11.92 -3.41 -2.29
N ASN A 116 -11.29 -4.32 -1.58
CA ASN A 116 -10.95 -4.15 -0.16
C ASN A 116 -9.65 -3.37 0.07
N CYS A 117 -9.18 -2.60 -0.90
CA CYS A 117 -8.08 -1.65 -0.70
C CYS A 117 -8.48 -0.54 0.26
N LEU A 118 -7.54 -0.11 1.06
CA LEU A 118 -7.71 0.98 2.00
C LEU A 118 -6.47 1.88 1.99
N ILE A 119 -6.60 3.03 1.38
CA ILE A 119 -5.50 4.00 1.26
C ILE A 119 -5.43 4.97 2.44
N GLU A 120 -6.52 5.12 3.19
CA GLU A 120 -6.57 6.03 4.32
C GLU A 120 -5.63 5.59 5.45
N LEU A 121 -4.85 6.53 5.98
CA LEU A 121 -4.08 6.40 7.20
C LEU A 121 -4.63 7.36 8.25
N ASP A 122 -4.59 6.94 9.50
CA ASP A 122 -5.02 7.78 10.62
C ASP A 122 -3.85 8.62 11.13
N LYS A 123 -4.00 9.93 11.05
CA LYS A 123 -2.97 10.90 11.45
C LYS A 123 -2.63 10.84 12.95
N ASP A 124 -3.54 10.31 13.76
CA ASP A 124 -3.30 10.19 15.20
C ASP A 124 -2.33 9.04 15.53
N PHE A 125 -2.16 8.09 14.60
CA PHE A 125 -1.20 6.98 14.72
C PHE A 125 0.06 7.18 13.90
N ILE A 126 0.01 7.98 12.83
CA ILE A 126 1.10 8.11 11.87
C ILE A 126 1.76 9.48 12.01
N HIS A 127 2.98 9.46 12.52
CA HIS A 127 3.87 10.62 12.60
C HIS A 127 5.08 10.50 11.65
N ILE A 128 5.06 9.48 10.79
CA ILE A 128 6.11 9.18 9.82
C ILE A 128 5.80 9.96 8.53
N PRO A 129 6.80 10.60 7.90
CA PRO A 129 6.62 11.23 6.59
C PRO A 129 6.05 10.27 5.55
N ILE A 130 5.07 10.73 4.77
CA ILE A 130 4.42 9.95 3.72
C ILE A 130 4.75 10.60 2.38
N ILE A 131 5.23 9.79 1.43
CA ILE A 131 5.35 10.13 0.01
C ILE A 131 4.29 9.34 -0.75
N SER A 132 3.59 10.00 -1.67
CA SER A 132 2.64 9.35 -2.58
C SER A 132 2.99 9.63 -4.02
N ILE A 133 2.74 8.63 -4.88
CA ILE A 133 2.83 8.81 -6.32
C ILE A 133 1.44 9.20 -6.84
N PHE A 134 1.36 10.33 -7.51
CA PHE A 134 0.16 10.79 -8.21
C PHE A 134 0.33 10.55 -9.70
N TYR A 135 -0.43 9.64 -10.28
CA TYR A 135 -0.38 9.32 -11.70
C TYR A 135 -1.16 10.34 -12.55
N ASP A 136 -2.31 10.76 -12.04
CA ASP A 136 -3.11 11.82 -12.64
C ASP A 136 -4.01 12.49 -11.57
N LEU A 137 -4.64 13.59 -11.96
CA LEU A 137 -5.57 14.34 -11.12
C LEU A 137 -7.03 14.18 -11.58
N ILE A 138 -7.31 13.29 -12.52
CA ILE A 138 -8.66 13.11 -13.08
C ILE A 138 -9.68 12.80 -11.98
N PRO A 139 -9.41 11.85 -11.03
CA PRO A 139 -10.37 11.57 -9.97
C PRO A 139 -10.62 12.74 -9.02
N LEU A 140 -9.65 13.64 -8.89
CA LEU A 140 -9.78 14.84 -8.05
C LEU A 140 -10.58 15.94 -8.75
N LEU A 141 -10.37 16.11 -10.06
CA LEU A 141 -10.99 17.15 -10.86
C LEU A 141 -12.41 16.77 -11.33
N ASN A 142 -12.67 15.48 -11.45
CA ASN A 142 -13.94 14.93 -11.92
C ASN A 142 -14.46 13.84 -10.97
N PRO A 143 -14.95 14.20 -9.78
CA PRO A 143 -15.36 13.23 -8.76
C PRO A 143 -16.59 12.39 -9.13
N ASN A 144 -17.22 12.67 -10.28
CA ASN A 144 -18.41 11.98 -10.79
C ASN A 144 -18.09 10.98 -11.92
N LEU A 145 -16.82 10.77 -12.26
CA LEU A 145 -16.34 9.71 -13.15
C LEU A 145 -15.95 8.49 -12.35
#